data_e95bc140e2923c55236522a380b92423
#
_entry.id   e95bc140e2923c55236522a380b92423
#
_cell.length_a   1.000
_cell.length_b   1.000
_cell.length_c   1.000
_cell.angle_alpha   90.00
_cell.angle_beta   90.00
_cell.angle_gamma   90.00
#
_symmetry.space_group_name_H-M   'P 1'
#
loop_
_entity.id
_entity.type
_entity.pdbx_description
1 polymer ?
#
loop_
_entity_poly.entity_id
_entity_poly.type
_entity_poly.pdbx_seq_one_letter_code
_entity_poly.pdbx_strand_id
1 'polypeptide(L)'
;MALRRTELLNIQSITGINTVGILTVGVTPTTGGVGIASTTYLRGVIMHNTGLATCTSSLYIYPTGTSTPVTGVGITAHRLVRVDLASNETFFFETNYPIVMTGSDKIVVEVTAPASGGTGIGSVVNYQVLGDTDI
;
A
#
# COMPACT_ATOMS: atom_id res chain seq x y z
N MET A 1 9.62 2.96 -25.69
CA MET A 1 8.76 2.49 -24.60
C MET A 1 7.73 3.56 -24.26
N ALA A 2 6.46 3.21 -24.23
CA ALA A 2 5.42 4.12 -23.83
C ALA A 2 5.07 3.86 -22.36
N LEU A 3 4.77 4.93 -21.62
CA LEU A 3 4.28 4.85 -20.26
C LEU A 3 2.79 5.14 -20.23
N ARG A 4 2.10 4.42 -19.39
CA ARG A 4 0.68 4.62 -19.15
C ARG A 4 0.48 5.13 -17.73
N ARG A 5 0.03 6.36 -17.62
CA ARG A 5 -0.34 6.95 -16.32
C ARG A 5 -1.71 6.42 -15.94
N THR A 6 -1.81 5.84 -14.76
CA THR A 6 -3.02 5.13 -14.41
C THR A 6 -3.15 4.89 -12.92
N GLU A 7 -4.31 4.40 -12.54
CA GLU A 7 -4.57 3.76 -11.29
C GLU A 7 -3.95 2.36 -11.33
N LEU A 8 -2.89 2.13 -10.57
CA LEU A 8 -2.21 0.83 -10.53
C LEU A 8 -3.02 -0.20 -9.77
N LEU A 9 -3.75 0.24 -8.74
CA LEU A 9 -4.64 -0.60 -7.95
C LEU A 9 -5.88 0.20 -7.61
N ASN A 10 -7.04 -0.37 -7.86
CA ASN A 10 -8.31 0.18 -7.43
C ASN A 10 -8.43 0.12 -5.90
N ILE A 11 -9.40 0.82 -5.33
CA ILE A 11 -9.55 0.89 -3.88
C ILE A 11 -9.66 -0.52 -3.29
N GLN A 12 -8.82 -0.79 -2.31
CA GLN A 12 -8.82 -2.04 -1.56
C GLN A 12 -8.85 -1.73 -0.06
N SER A 13 -9.69 -2.44 0.68
CA SER A 13 -9.88 -2.22 2.11
C SER A 13 -9.16 -3.27 2.93
N ILE A 14 -8.58 -2.84 4.06
CA ILE A 14 -8.08 -3.72 5.11
C ILE A 14 -8.86 -3.44 6.38
N THR A 15 -9.52 -4.47 6.90
CA THR A 15 -10.33 -4.39 8.12
C THR A 15 -9.54 -4.91 9.30
N GLY A 16 -9.42 -4.10 10.34
CA GLY A 16 -8.68 -4.46 11.55
C GLY A 16 -7.17 -4.49 11.34
N ILE A 17 -6.50 -5.20 12.22
CA ILE A 17 -5.03 -5.33 12.18
C ILE A 17 -4.63 -6.40 11.18
N ASN A 18 -3.83 -6.03 10.18
CA ASN A 18 -3.37 -6.96 9.16
C ASN A 18 -2.17 -6.39 8.39
N THR A 19 -1.39 -7.28 7.81
CA THR A 19 -0.29 -6.94 6.90
C THR A 19 -0.53 -7.68 5.59
N VAL A 20 -0.71 -6.94 4.50
CA VAL A 20 -1.16 -7.49 3.22
C VAL A 20 -0.33 -6.94 2.08
N GLY A 21 0.11 -7.82 1.18
CA GLY A 21 0.62 -7.41 -0.13
C GLY A 21 -0.52 -7.04 -1.04
N ILE A 22 -0.58 -5.78 -1.47
CA ILE A 22 -1.70 -5.29 -2.28
C ILE A 22 -1.37 -5.22 -3.76
N LEU A 23 -0.10 -5.18 -4.11
CA LEU A 23 0.34 -5.10 -5.50
C LEU A 23 1.66 -5.82 -5.67
N THR A 24 1.77 -6.64 -6.73
CA THR A 24 3.04 -7.25 -7.14
C THR A 24 3.29 -6.85 -8.59
N VAL A 25 4.46 -6.31 -8.88
CA VAL A 25 4.83 -5.93 -10.25
C VAL A 25 4.93 -7.18 -11.12
N GLY A 26 4.35 -7.14 -12.31
CA GLY A 26 4.26 -8.28 -13.21
C GLY A 26 3.04 -9.16 -13.01
N VAL A 27 2.20 -8.86 -12.02
CA VAL A 27 0.97 -9.61 -11.73
C VAL A 27 -0.23 -8.68 -11.80
N THR A 28 -1.26 -9.09 -12.52
CA THR A 28 -2.50 -8.31 -12.62
C THR A 28 -3.25 -8.34 -11.29
N PRO A 29 -3.63 -7.17 -10.73
CA PRO A 29 -4.39 -7.12 -9.49
C PRO A 29 -5.75 -7.82 -9.62
N THR A 30 -6.16 -8.54 -8.56
CA THR A 30 -7.45 -9.22 -8.53
C THR A 30 -8.61 -8.30 -8.21
N THR A 31 -8.36 -7.16 -7.58
CA THR A 31 -9.40 -6.20 -7.13
C THR A 31 -9.66 -5.09 -8.15
N GLY A 32 -9.15 -5.23 -9.36
CA GLY A 32 -9.28 -4.21 -10.39
C GLY A 32 -8.00 -3.38 -10.51
N GLY A 33 -8.01 -2.47 -11.44
CA GLY A 33 -6.83 -1.73 -11.85
C GLY A 33 -6.37 -2.18 -13.23
N VAL A 34 -5.19 -1.75 -13.63
CA VAL A 34 -4.61 -2.07 -14.93
C VAL A 34 -3.61 -3.21 -14.77
N GLY A 35 -3.49 -4.06 -15.79
CA GLY A 35 -2.43 -5.07 -15.82
C GLY A 35 -1.07 -4.42 -15.62
N ILE A 36 -0.26 -4.96 -14.73
CA ILE A 36 1.05 -4.40 -14.37
C ILE A 36 2.12 -5.02 -15.26
N ALA A 37 2.85 -4.20 -15.97
CA ALA A 37 3.97 -4.61 -16.79
C ALA A 37 5.24 -4.85 -15.94
N SER A 38 6.36 -5.14 -16.62
CA SER A 38 7.61 -5.49 -15.95
C SER A 38 8.27 -4.32 -15.21
N THR A 39 7.90 -3.08 -15.50
CA THR A 39 8.41 -1.89 -14.83
C THR A 39 7.24 -0.99 -14.47
N THR A 40 7.19 -0.59 -13.22
CA THR A 40 6.15 0.25 -12.66
C THR A 40 6.78 1.41 -11.91
N TYR A 41 6.19 2.59 -12.04
CA TYR A 41 6.65 3.82 -11.40
C TYR A 41 5.58 4.27 -10.41
N LEU A 42 5.81 4.00 -9.13
CA LEU A 42 4.90 4.42 -8.07
C LEU A 42 5.02 5.92 -7.85
N ARG A 43 3.89 6.63 -7.92
CA ARG A 43 3.83 8.08 -7.67
C ARG A 43 3.11 8.44 -6.40
N GLY A 44 2.16 7.64 -5.97
CA GLY A 44 1.42 7.95 -4.76
C GLY A 44 0.53 6.82 -4.27
N VAL A 45 0.23 6.90 -2.99
CA VAL A 45 -0.72 5.99 -2.33
C VAL A 45 -1.66 6.83 -1.49
N ILE A 46 -2.94 6.62 -1.65
CA ILE A 46 -3.97 7.26 -0.83
C ILE A 46 -4.39 6.26 0.23
N MET A 47 -4.40 6.71 1.48
CA MET A 47 -4.86 5.92 2.62
C MET A 47 -5.98 6.67 3.32
N HIS A 48 -7.11 6.01 3.52
CA HIS A 48 -8.25 6.60 4.22
C HIS A 48 -8.82 5.63 5.24
N ASN A 49 -8.87 6.05 6.50
CA ASN A 49 -9.50 5.26 7.55
C ASN A 49 -10.99 5.55 7.62
N THR A 50 -11.79 4.68 7.05
CA THR A 50 -13.25 4.79 7.05
C THR A 50 -13.89 4.11 8.26
N GLY A 51 -13.09 3.45 9.12
CA GLY A 51 -13.56 2.80 10.35
C GLY A 51 -13.76 3.79 11.49
N LEU A 52 -14.17 3.26 12.64
CA LEU A 52 -14.47 4.06 13.82
C LEU A 52 -13.29 4.20 14.77
N ALA A 53 -12.25 3.38 14.62
CA ALA A 53 -11.10 3.37 15.52
C ALA A 53 -9.88 3.98 14.83
N THR A 54 -9.05 4.67 15.61
CA THR A 54 -7.73 5.12 15.18
C THR A 54 -6.81 3.91 15.00
N CYS A 55 -5.96 3.95 13.99
CA CYS A 55 -4.96 2.92 13.74
C CYS A 55 -3.65 3.54 13.27
N THR A 56 -2.60 2.73 13.22
CA THR A 56 -1.36 3.09 12.53
C THR A 56 -1.33 2.38 11.20
N SER A 57 -1.12 3.13 10.12
CA SER A 57 -0.96 2.58 8.78
C SER A 57 0.50 2.73 8.34
N SER A 58 1.05 1.67 7.77
CA SER A 58 2.42 1.65 7.26
C SER A 58 2.45 1.15 5.82
N LEU A 59 3.37 1.70 5.05
CA LEU A 59 3.60 1.34 3.65
C LEU A 59 5.02 0.81 3.49
N TYR A 60 5.14 -0.32 2.83
CA TYR A 60 6.42 -0.99 2.57
C TYR A 60 6.57 -1.25 1.08
N ILE A 61 7.82 -1.25 0.61
CA ILE A 61 8.18 -1.82 -0.68
C ILE A 61 9.05 -3.04 -0.40
N TYR A 62 8.56 -4.21 -0.73
CA TYR A 62 9.32 -5.46 -0.59
C TYR A 62 10.01 -5.78 -1.91
N PRO A 63 11.35 -5.83 -1.94
CA PRO A 63 12.05 -6.19 -3.16
C PRO A 63 11.83 -7.66 -3.52
N THR A 64 12.16 -8.00 -4.77
CA THR A 64 12.12 -9.36 -5.28
C THR A 64 12.84 -10.33 -4.34
N GLY A 65 12.21 -11.46 -4.07
CA GLY A 65 12.78 -12.49 -3.17
C GLY A 65 12.41 -12.32 -1.72
N THR A 66 11.73 -11.24 -1.33
CA THR A 66 11.23 -11.08 0.03
C THR A 66 10.02 -11.97 0.26
N SER A 67 9.95 -12.57 1.44
CA SER A 67 8.85 -13.47 1.82
C SER A 67 7.49 -12.77 1.79
N THR A 68 6.43 -13.55 1.68
CA THR A 68 5.05 -13.08 1.80
C THR A 68 4.85 -12.44 3.17
N PRO A 69 4.16 -11.27 3.24
CA PRO A 69 3.93 -10.61 4.52
C PRO A 69 3.09 -11.47 5.47
N VAL A 70 3.41 -11.36 6.76
CA VAL A 70 2.71 -12.03 7.85
C VAL A 70 1.95 -10.98 8.65
N THR A 71 0.72 -11.29 9.05
CA THR A 71 -0.13 -10.39 9.83
C THR A 71 0.60 -9.82 11.04
N GLY A 72 0.60 -8.51 11.18
CA GLY A 72 1.21 -7.80 12.29
C GLY A 72 2.74 -7.76 12.25
N VAL A 73 3.38 -8.28 11.21
CA VAL A 73 4.83 -8.35 11.11
C VAL A 73 5.31 -7.81 9.77
N GLY A 74 5.42 -6.50 9.67
CA GLY A 74 6.07 -5.84 8.53
C GLY A 74 7.59 -5.81 8.72
N ILE A 75 8.33 -5.94 7.63
CA ILE A 75 9.79 -5.85 7.66
C ILE A 75 10.20 -4.40 7.69
N THR A 76 10.60 -3.92 8.86
CA THR A 76 10.91 -2.51 9.12
C THR A 76 11.96 -1.93 8.15
N ALA A 77 12.91 -2.75 7.71
CA ALA A 77 13.95 -2.33 6.76
C ALA A 77 13.38 -1.88 5.40
N HIS A 78 12.16 -2.28 5.05
CA HIS A 78 11.52 -1.93 3.79
C HIS A 78 10.38 -0.92 3.95
N ARG A 79 10.20 -0.36 5.14
CA ARG A 79 9.14 0.60 5.42
C ARG A 79 9.48 1.98 4.87
N LEU A 80 8.52 2.58 4.16
CA LEU A 80 8.65 3.94 3.65
C LEU A 80 7.89 4.96 4.48
N VAL A 81 6.72 4.58 4.99
CA VAL A 81 5.81 5.49 5.70
C VAL A 81 5.16 4.77 6.85
N ARG A 82 5.01 5.47 7.96
CA ARG A 82 4.21 5.05 9.10
C ARG A 82 3.49 6.26 9.65
N VAL A 83 2.18 6.19 9.75
CA VAL A 83 1.35 7.31 10.17
C VAL A 83 0.14 6.82 10.95
N ASP A 84 -0.24 7.56 12.00
CA ASP A 84 -1.51 7.31 12.69
C ASP A 84 -2.64 7.94 11.88
N LEU A 85 -3.70 7.18 11.68
CA LEU A 85 -4.92 7.62 10.99
C LEU A 85 -6.09 7.56 11.95
N ALA A 86 -6.63 8.73 12.28
CA ALA A 86 -7.88 8.80 13.04
C ALA A 86 -9.06 8.36 12.16
N SER A 87 -10.21 8.12 12.80
CA SER A 87 -11.44 7.84 12.06
C SER A 87 -11.71 8.95 11.03
N ASN A 88 -12.03 8.55 9.82
CA ASN A 88 -12.35 9.44 8.70
C ASN A 88 -11.20 10.35 8.24
N GLU A 89 -9.97 9.98 8.54
CA GLU A 89 -8.77 10.72 8.12
C GLU A 89 -8.18 10.14 6.84
N THR A 90 -7.71 11.03 5.96
CA THR A 90 -7.04 10.66 4.72
C THR A 90 -5.57 11.11 4.77
N PHE A 91 -4.68 10.25 4.35
CA PHE A 91 -3.26 10.55 4.19
C PHE A 91 -2.84 10.29 2.74
N PHE A 92 -2.15 11.27 2.16
CA PHE A 92 -1.57 11.16 0.82
C PHE A 92 -0.07 10.94 0.93
N PHE A 93 0.40 9.80 0.46
CA PHE A 93 1.82 9.60 0.24
C PHE A 93 2.13 9.94 -1.22
N GLU A 94 2.87 11.01 -1.44
CA GLU A 94 3.28 11.46 -2.76
C GLU A 94 4.79 11.50 -2.86
N THR A 95 5.32 11.23 -4.05
CA THR A 95 6.76 11.30 -4.31
C THR A 95 7.03 12.33 -5.40
N ASN A 96 8.06 13.17 -5.21
CA ASN A 96 8.50 14.11 -6.25
C ASN A 96 9.09 13.35 -7.44
N TYR A 97 9.82 12.28 -7.17
CA TYR A 97 10.34 11.37 -8.18
C TYR A 97 9.65 10.03 -8.03
N PRO A 98 9.26 9.38 -9.14
CA PRO A 98 8.62 8.08 -9.05
C PRO A 98 9.55 7.05 -8.41
N ILE A 99 8.97 6.14 -7.63
CA ILE A 99 9.69 4.98 -7.12
C ILE A 99 9.62 3.90 -8.19
N VAL A 100 10.78 3.50 -8.72
CA VAL A 100 10.85 2.48 -9.77
C VAL A 100 10.74 1.11 -9.13
N MET A 101 9.78 0.32 -9.62
CA MET A 101 9.57 -1.06 -9.19
C MET A 101 9.70 -1.98 -10.40
N THR A 102 10.40 -3.08 -10.25
CA THR A 102 10.62 -4.06 -11.30
C THR A 102 10.11 -5.43 -10.86
N GLY A 103 10.19 -6.39 -11.76
CA GLY A 103 9.53 -7.69 -11.63
C GLY A 103 9.57 -8.30 -10.24
N SER A 104 8.39 -8.66 -9.73
CA SER A 104 8.13 -9.27 -8.43
C SER A 104 8.33 -8.38 -7.20
N ASP A 105 8.68 -7.11 -7.36
CA ASP A 105 8.62 -6.16 -6.24
C ASP A 105 7.17 -6.02 -5.78
N LYS A 106 6.97 -5.85 -4.48
CA LYS A 106 5.64 -5.80 -3.90
C LYS A 106 5.40 -4.52 -3.13
N ILE A 107 4.18 -4.01 -3.21
CA ILE A 107 3.68 -2.99 -2.28
C ILE A 107 2.94 -3.72 -1.17
N VAL A 108 3.37 -3.49 0.06
CA VAL A 108 2.78 -4.09 1.25
C VAL A 108 2.27 -2.99 2.14
N VAL A 109 1.07 -3.15 2.66
CA VAL A 109 0.46 -2.21 3.62
C VAL A 109 0.15 -2.95 4.90
N GLU A 110 0.25 -2.23 6.01
CA GLU A 110 0.03 -2.79 7.33
C GLU A 110 -0.83 -1.84 8.16
N VAL A 111 -1.78 -2.43 8.87
CA VAL A 111 -2.58 -1.71 9.87
C VAL A 111 -2.29 -2.34 11.23
N THR A 112 -1.87 -1.51 12.17
CA THR A 112 -1.54 -1.93 13.54
C THR A 112 -2.23 -1.04 14.56
N ALA A 113 -2.11 -1.39 15.84
CA ALA A 113 -2.61 -0.56 16.93
C ALA A 113 -1.94 0.83 16.89
N PRO A 114 -2.68 1.90 17.18
CA PRO A 114 -2.13 3.25 17.09
C PRO A 114 -1.06 3.50 18.15
N ALA A 115 -0.04 4.30 17.80
CA ALA A 115 1.00 4.69 18.74
C ALA A 115 0.46 5.53 19.90
N SER A 116 -0.65 6.23 19.66
CA SER A 116 -1.32 7.09 20.65
C SER A 116 -2.15 6.34 21.69
N GLY A 117 -2.24 5.01 21.57
CA GLY A 117 -3.03 4.17 22.47
C GLY A 117 -4.31 3.65 21.79
N GLY A 118 -4.80 2.54 22.26
CA GLY A 118 -5.94 1.84 21.67
C GLY A 118 -5.50 0.52 21.01
N THR A 119 -6.44 -0.19 20.41
CA THR A 119 -6.20 -1.52 19.87
C THR A 119 -6.13 -1.56 18.34
N GLY A 120 -6.64 -0.54 17.66
CA GLY A 120 -6.80 -0.56 16.20
C GLY A 120 -7.95 -1.44 15.73
N ILE A 121 -8.61 -2.15 16.60
CA ILE A 121 -9.79 -2.97 16.27
C ILE A 121 -10.94 -2.03 15.92
N GLY A 122 -11.61 -2.31 14.80
CA GLY A 122 -12.68 -1.44 14.29
C GLY A 122 -12.20 -0.44 13.26
N SER A 123 -10.90 -0.36 12.97
CA SER A 123 -10.40 0.43 11.85
C SER A 123 -10.68 -0.30 10.52
N VAL A 124 -10.90 0.49 9.48
CA VAL A 124 -11.01 0.00 8.11
C VAL A 124 -10.26 0.99 7.23
N VAL A 125 -9.13 0.58 6.67
CA VAL A 125 -8.30 1.48 5.87
C VAL A 125 -8.42 1.11 4.40
N ASN A 126 -8.81 2.09 3.60
CA ASN A 126 -8.87 1.97 2.15
C ASN A 126 -7.56 2.46 1.55
N TYR A 127 -7.04 1.73 0.59
CA TYR A 127 -5.81 2.08 -0.13
C TYR A 127 -6.09 2.17 -1.62
N GLN A 128 -5.50 3.16 -2.25
CA GLN A 128 -5.48 3.29 -3.71
C GLN A 128 -4.06 3.62 -4.15
N VAL A 129 -3.58 2.95 -5.19
CA VAL A 129 -2.21 3.11 -5.69
C VAL A 129 -2.24 3.75 -7.06
N LEU A 130 -1.45 4.80 -7.23
CA LEU A 130 -1.40 5.61 -8.44
C LEU A 130 0.03 5.64 -8.99
N GLY A 131 0.16 5.64 -10.31
CA GLY A 131 1.48 5.72 -10.93
C GLY A 131 1.45 5.52 -12.44
N ASP A 132 2.60 5.18 -12.96
CA ASP A 132 2.82 4.90 -14.37
C ASP A 132 3.28 3.44 -14.54
N THR A 133 2.92 2.81 -15.62
CA THR A 133 3.37 1.46 -15.94
C THR A 133 3.74 1.40 -17.42
N ASP A 134 4.63 0.47 -17.79
CA ASP A 134 4.96 0.19 -19.18
C ASP A 134 3.73 -0.30 -19.94
N ILE A 135 3.69 0.00 -21.21
CA ILE A 135 2.66 -0.49 -22.10
C ILE A 135 3.27 -1.52 -23.06
#